data_dcc425217b026f0356ebe94e25ebb797
#
_entry.id   dcc425217b026f0356ebe94e25ebb797
#
_cell.length_a   1.000
_cell.length_b   1.000
_cell.length_c   1.000
_cell.angle_alpha   90.00
_cell.angle_beta   90.00
_cell.angle_gamma   90.00
#
_symmetry.space_group_name_H-M   'P 1'
#
loop_
_entity.id
_entity.type
_entity.pdbx_description
1 polymer ?
#
loop_
_entity_poly.entity_id
_entity_poly.type
_entity_poly.pdbx_seq_one_letter_code
_entity_poly.pdbx_strand_id
1 'polypeptide(L)'
;MLGIGVITMENYTSNKDIYIQRMNQTAKSKFAVIEPYLSKGMKILDFGSGISPEFISDVDSTDAEYYAYDISPTVQNELANLNIDVITDENLAKSKEKYDIIFMSSVFHEIISYMSRPERTKVLKQIHRNLKKDGKLIIRDWANKNSDIPYTLHVKNEKVSKEVDRWVKKLKENSIIQNVEKFDNKEYQTTEKEAYELVFHVVWGLQSLERESKEEYNIHDYLEKWLLKPLNFKVSS
;
A
#
# COMPACT_ATOMS: atom_id res chain seq x y z
N MET A 1 7.95 -6.47 -19.77
CA MET A 1 7.49 -5.20 -19.19
C MET A 1 6.14 -5.44 -18.56
N LEU A 2 6.02 -5.27 -17.27
CA LEU A 2 4.74 -5.21 -16.60
C LEU A 2 4.16 -3.83 -16.97
N GLY A 3 3.09 -3.81 -17.77
CA GLY A 3 2.39 -2.58 -18.13
C GLY A 3 1.52 -2.11 -16.97
N ILE A 4 2.17 -1.78 -15.85
CA ILE A 4 1.51 -1.02 -14.80
C ILE A 4 1.42 0.39 -15.36
N GLY A 5 0.20 0.87 -15.56
CA GLY A 5 0.00 2.26 -15.91
C GLY A 5 0.84 3.10 -14.95
N VAL A 6 1.79 3.85 -15.52
CA VAL A 6 2.67 4.74 -14.77
C VAL A 6 1.75 5.63 -13.95
N ILE A 7 1.57 5.30 -12.68
CA ILE A 7 0.93 6.20 -11.73
C ILE A 7 1.87 7.39 -11.67
N THR A 8 1.39 8.44 -12.24
CA THR A 8 2.17 9.57 -12.72
C THR A 8 3.01 10.17 -11.60
N MET A 9 4.28 9.97 -11.71
CA MET A 9 5.36 10.69 -11.04
C MET A 9 5.33 12.23 -11.27
N GLU A 10 4.33 12.76 -11.99
CA GLU A 10 4.17 14.21 -12.18
C GLU A 10 4.11 14.98 -10.86
N ASN A 11 3.56 14.36 -9.80
CA ASN A 11 3.56 14.97 -8.47
C ASN A 11 4.91 14.86 -7.73
N TYR A 12 5.75 13.87 -8.06
CA TYR A 12 7.05 13.70 -7.44
C TYR A 12 8.04 14.78 -7.92
N THR A 13 8.15 14.98 -9.24
CA THR A 13 9.08 15.94 -9.83
C THR A 13 8.77 17.39 -9.48
N SER A 14 7.49 17.72 -9.25
CA SER A 14 7.06 19.07 -8.87
C SER A 14 7.18 19.38 -7.36
N ASN A 15 7.28 18.35 -6.49
CA ASN A 15 7.29 18.52 -5.02
C ASN A 15 8.02 17.39 -4.29
N LYS A 16 9.26 17.09 -4.70
CA LYS A 16 10.11 16.03 -4.11
C LYS A 16 10.18 16.11 -2.57
N ASP A 17 10.41 17.30 -2.05
CA ASP A 17 10.56 17.50 -0.60
C ASP A 17 9.26 17.19 0.15
N ILE A 18 8.12 17.58 -0.41
CA ILE A 18 6.81 17.27 0.17
C ILE A 18 6.55 15.76 0.14
N TYR A 19 6.92 15.06 -0.93
CA TYR A 19 6.81 13.62 -1.03
C TYR A 19 7.65 12.91 0.04
N ILE A 20 8.94 13.25 0.14
CA ILE A 20 9.85 12.70 1.16
C ILE A 20 9.34 13.01 2.57
N GLN A 21 8.88 14.23 2.82
CA GLN A 21 8.30 14.59 4.11
C GLN A 21 7.09 13.72 4.48
N ARG A 22 6.18 13.46 3.53
CA ARG A 22 5.03 12.57 3.75
C ARG A 22 5.45 11.12 4.02
N MET A 23 6.43 10.62 3.27
CA MET A 23 6.97 9.28 3.48
C MET A 23 7.60 9.14 4.87
N ASN A 24 8.37 10.15 5.31
CA ASN A 24 8.99 10.18 6.63
C ASN A 24 7.98 10.29 7.78
N GLN A 25 6.84 10.97 7.58
CA GLN A 25 5.78 11.02 8.61
C GLN A 25 5.29 9.64 9.06
N THR A 26 5.40 8.64 8.21
CA THR A 26 5.00 7.26 8.52
C THR A 26 6.18 6.36 8.88
N ALA A 27 7.42 6.84 8.82
CA ALA A 27 8.64 6.04 9.01
C ALA A 27 8.62 5.27 10.34
N LYS A 28 8.40 5.95 11.47
CA LYS A 28 8.33 5.33 12.79
C LYS A 28 7.25 4.26 12.89
N SER A 29 6.07 4.51 12.32
CA SER A 29 4.98 3.53 12.34
C SER A 29 5.23 2.34 11.40
N LYS A 30 5.98 2.53 10.30
CA LYS A 30 6.45 1.44 9.45
C LYS A 30 7.48 0.59 10.18
N PHE A 31 8.47 1.24 10.79
CA PHE A 31 9.54 0.58 11.51
C PHE A 31 9.01 -0.27 12.68
N ALA A 32 8.13 0.28 13.51
CA ALA A 32 7.53 -0.42 14.65
C ALA A 32 6.83 -1.74 14.27
N VAL A 33 6.36 -1.88 13.01
CA VAL A 33 5.72 -3.11 12.51
C VAL A 33 6.77 -4.20 12.22
N ILE A 34 7.97 -3.84 11.78
CA ILE A 34 9.01 -4.79 11.37
C ILE A 34 10.09 -4.99 12.41
N GLU A 35 10.33 -4.01 13.28
CA GLU A 35 11.37 -4.04 14.33
C GLU A 35 11.39 -5.33 15.14
N PRO A 36 10.26 -5.89 15.62
CA PRO A 36 10.24 -7.13 16.39
C PRO A 36 10.79 -8.35 15.65
N TYR A 37 10.92 -8.26 14.34
CA TYR A 37 11.36 -9.36 13.47
C TYR A 37 12.75 -9.14 12.89
N LEU A 38 13.36 -7.96 13.11
CA LEU A 38 14.68 -7.63 12.60
C LEU A 38 15.78 -8.13 13.53
N SER A 39 16.90 -8.55 12.93
CA SER A 39 18.14 -8.88 13.64
C SER A 39 19.32 -8.62 12.72
N LYS A 40 20.50 -8.46 13.31
CA LYS A 40 21.76 -8.28 12.61
C LYS A 40 21.97 -9.32 11.50
N GLY A 41 22.31 -8.85 10.30
CA GLY A 41 22.59 -9.67 9.12
C GLY A 41 21.36 -10.29 8.45
N MET A 42 20.14 -9.98 8.89
CA MET A 42 18.93 -10.31 8.15
C MET A 42 18.79 -9.44 6.91
N LYS A 43 18.28 -10.04 5.82
CA LYS A 43 17.98 -9.33 4.59
C LYS A 43 16.52 -8.96 4.53
N ILE A 44 16.24 -7.67 4.43
CA ILE A 44 14.89 -7.13 4.22
C ILE A 44 14.76 -6.53 2.83
N LEU A 45 13.71 -6.91 2.11
CA LEU A 45 13.28 -6.26 0.87
C LEU A 45 12.04 -5.40 1.16
N ASP A 46 12.17 -4.09 1.04
CA ASP A 46 11.05 -3.15 1.05
C ASP A 46 10.46 -3.08 -0.36
N PHE A 47 9.30 -3.68 -0.53
CA PHE A 47 8.62 -3.84 -1.83
C PHE A 47 7.61 -2.72 -2.05
N GLY A 48 7.87 -1.83 -3.02
CA GLY A 48 7.18 -0.58 -3.21
C GLY A 48 7.65 0.46 -2.18
N SER A 49 8.97 0.57 -2.05
CA SER A 49 9.62 1.29 -0.94
C SER A 49 9.32 2.78 -0.92
N GLY A 50 9.12 3.40 -2.09
CA GLY A 50 9.19 4.85 -2.17
C GLY A 50 10.55 5.36 -1.69
N ILE A 51 10.58 6.59 -1.15
CA ILE A 51 11.79 7.19 -0.60
C ILE A 51 11.51 7.69 0.81
N SER A 52 12.03 7.00 1.81
CA SER A 52 11.91 7.37 3.21
C SER A 52 13.26 7.21 3.94
N PRO A 53 14.15 8.24 3.89
CA PRO A 53 15.46 8.18 4.53
C PRO A 53 15.40 7.85 6.02
N GLU A 54 14.38 8.33 6.74
CA GLU A 54 14.21 8.01 8.17
C GLU A 54 13.92 6.53 8.39
N PHE A 55 13.05 5.91 7.58
CA PHE A 55 12.77 4.49 7.68
C PHE A 55 13.99 3.64 7.36
N ILE A 56 14.74 4.01 6.32
CA ILE A 56 15.99 3.34 5.94
C ILE A 56 17.00 3.41 7.10
N SER A 57 17.19 4.61 7.67
CA SER A 57 18.07 4.80 8.83
C SER A 57 17.65 3.98 10.06
N ASP A 58 16.36 3.87 10.32
CA ASP A 58 15.85 3.04 11.42
C ASP A 58 16.18 1.55 11.19
N VAL A 59 16.04 1.05 9.95
CA VAL A 59 16.39 -0.34 9.60
C VAL A 59 17.90 -0.56 9.73
N ASP A 60 18.74 0.34 9.21
CA ASP A 60 20.19 0.26 9.28
C ASP A 60 20.68 0.23 10.73
N SER A 61 19.99 0.89 11.64
CA SER A 61 20.31 0.89 13.07
C SER A 61 20.25 -0.50 13.72
N THR A 62 19.60 -1.47 13.08
CA THR A 62 19.50 -2.86 13.53
C THR A 62 20.60 -3.76 12.98
N ASP A 63 21.54 -3.25 12.19
CA ASP A 63 22.52 -4.02 11.41
C ASP A 63 21.88 -5.02 10.41
N ALA A 64 20.63 -4.81 10.01
CA ALA A 64 19.99 -5.57 8.93
C ALA A 64 20.42 -5.02 7.56
N GLU A 65 20.46 -5.89 6.55
CA GLU A 65 20.77 -5.52 5.17
C GLU A 65 19.48 -5.08 4.45
N TYR A 66 19.39 -3.79 4.12
CA TYR A 66 18.21 -3.20 3.47
C TYR A 66 18.33 -3.20 1.95
N TYR A 67 17.31 -3.72 1.29
CA TYR A 67 17.13 -3.73 -0.15
C TYR A 67 15.80 -3.06 -0.49
N ALA A 68 15.77 -2.26 -1.54
CA ALA A 68 14.57 -1.57 -2.01
C ALA A 68 14.13 -2.07 -3.38
N TYR A 69 12.84 -2.24 -3.58
CA TYR A 69 12.22 -2.41 -4.88
C TYR A 69 11.11 -1.38 -5.06
N ASP A 70 11.15 -0.66 -6.14
CA ASP A 70 10.08 0.23 -6.57
C ASP A 70 9.94 0.16 -8.09
N ILE A 71 8.72 0.32 -8.58
CA ILE A 71 8.46 0.26 -10.03
C ILE A 71 8.88 1.56 -10.73
N SER A 72 8.95 2.65 -9.98
CA SER A 72 9.25 3.98 -10.51
C SER A 72 10.74 4.17 -10.79
N PRO A 73 11.15 4.42 -12.04
CA PRO A 73 12.55 4.71 -12.36
C PRO A 73 13.12 5.91 -11.61
N THR A 74 12.29 6.90 -11.30
CA THR A 74 12.73 8.08 -10.54
C THR A 74 13.02 7.72 -9.10
N VAL A 75 12.17 6.91 -8.46
CA VAL A 75 12.42 6.40 -7.10
C VAL A 75 13.69 5.55 -7.09
N GLN A 76 13.85 4.65 -8.06
CA GLN A 76 15.05 3.81 -8.19
C GLN A 76 16.33 4.65 -8.28
N ASN A 77 16.34 5.69 -9.11
CA ASN A 77 17.49 6.58 -9.25
C ASN A 77 17.81 7.35 -7.96
N GLU A 78 16.79 7.83 -7.26
CA GLU A 78 16.99 8.55 -5.99
C GLU A 78 17.50 7.63 -4.88
N LEU A 79 17.00 6.40 -4.80
CA LEU A 79 17.50 5.40 -3.86
C LEU A 79 18.96 5.03 -4.16
N ALA A 80 19.31 4.87 -5.44
CA ALA A 80 20.68 4.64 -5.86
C ALA A 80 21.62 5.80 -5.47
N ASN A 81 21.14 7.06 -5.58
CA ASN A 81 21.88 8.24 -5.10
C ASN A 81 22.11 8.25 -3.58
N LEU A 82 21.25 7.56 -2.84
CA LEU A 82 21.42 7.34 -1.39
C LEU A 82 22.28 6.11 -1.07
N ASN A 83 22.92 5.49 -2.07
CA ASN A 83 23.68 4.24 -1.95
C ASN A 83 22.86 3.06 -1.43
N ILE A 84 21.57 3.01 -1.75
CA ILE A 84 20.70 1.90 -1.40
C ILE A 84 20.73 0.84 -2.51
N ASP A 85 20.78 -0.43 -2.12
CA ASP A 85 20.70 -1.55 -3.05
C ASP A 85 19.29 -1.66 -3.64
N VAL A 86 19.15 -1.22 -4.91
CA VAL A 86 17.88 -1.23 -5.64
C VAL A 86 17.73 -2.53 -6.43
N ILE A 87 16.67 -3.26 -6.17
CA ILE A 87 16.32 -4.48 -6.89
C ILE A 87 15.45 -4.13 -8.09
N THR A 88 15.89 -4.53 -9.29
CA THR A 88 15.12 -4.35 -10.53
C THR A 88 14.13 -5.48 -10.76
N ASP A 89 13.15 -5.29 -11.67
CA ASP A 89 12.24 -6.34 -12.12
C ASP A 89 12.97 -7.60 -12.60
N GLU A 90 14.06 -7.40 -13.34
CA GLU A 90 14.87 -8.52 -13.84
C GLU A 90 15.54 -9.27 -12.69
N ASN A 91 16.12 -8.55 -11.74
CA ASN A 91 16.74 -9.13 -10.57
C ASN A 91 15.72 -9.86 -9.69
N LEU A 92 14.57 -9.23 -9.43
CA LEU A 92 13.48 -9.86 -8.68
C LEU A 92 12.98 -11.16 -9.36
N ALA A 93 12.95 -11.16 -10.70
CA ALA A 93 12.50 -12.33 -11.48
C ALA A 93 13.53 -13.44 -11.58
N LYS A 94 14.84 -13.14 -11.64
CA LYS A 94 15.93 -14.09 -11.92
C LYS A 94 16.80 -14.37 -10.72
N SER A 95 16.75 -13.54 -9.68
CA SER A 95 17.60 -13.66 -8.50
C SER A 95 17.43 -15.00 -7.80
N LYS A 96 18.55 -15.56 -7.33
CA LYS A 96 18.59 -16.62 -6.33
C LYS A 96 18.63 -16.05 -4.91
N GLU A 97 18.70 -14.72 -4.80
CA GLU A 97 18.68 -14.01 -3.52
C GLU A 97 17.38 -14.32 -2.77
N LYS A 98 17.50 -14.53 -1.49
CA LYS A 98 16.38 -14.82 -0.60
C LYS A 98 16.41 -13.83 0.57
N TYR A 99 15.23 -13.31 0.89
CA TYR A 99 15.05 -12.35 1.97
C TYR A 99 14.44 -13.03 3.20
N ASP A 100 14.90 -12.60 4.37
CA ASP A 100 14.32 -13.00 5.65
C ASP A 100 12.94 -12.34 5.83
N ILE A 101 12.84 -11.09 5.37
CA ILE A 101 11.62 -10.31 5.40
C ILE A 101 11.38 -9.69 4.03
N ILE A 102 10.15 -9.78 3.52
CA ILE A 102 9.65 -8.89 2.47
C ILE A 102 8.58 -8.03 3.11
N PHE A 103 8.79 -6.72 3.09
CA PHE A 103 7.88 -5.73 3.65
C PHE A 103 7.13 -5.02 2.54
N MET A 104 5.83 -4.88 2.69
CA MET A 104 4.96 -4.14 1.78
C MET A 104 4.14 -3.15 2.61
N SER A 105 4.38 -1.87 2.43
CA SER A 105 3.64 -0.83 3.16
C SER A 105 2.89 0.09 2.21
N SER A 106 1.56 0.03 2.26
CA SER A 106 0.67 0.80 1.39
C SER A 106 0.92 0.54 -0.11
N VAL A 107 1.03 -0.73 -0.47
CA VAL A 107 1.32 -1.20 -1.85
C VAL A 107 0.37 -2.30 -2.28
N PHE A 108 -0.11 -3.13 -1.35
CA PHE A 108 -0.92 -4.28 -1.72
C PHE A 108 -2.27 -3.85 -2.33
N HIS A 109 -2.87 -2.76 -1.83
CA HIS A 109 -4.08 -2.18 -2.41
C HIS A 109 -3.86 -1.71 -3.87
N GLU A 110 -2.67 -1.16 -4.20
CA GLU A 110 -2.35 -0.78 -5.58
C GLU A 110 -2.25 -2.02 -6.50
N ILE A 111 -1.62 -3.10 -6.01
CA ILE A 111 -1.56 -4.38 -6.72
C ILE A 111 -2.98 -4.88 -7.02
N ILE A 112 -3.89 -4.77 -6.05
CA ILE A 112 -5.29 -5.18 -6.22
C ILE A 112 -6.01 -4.28 -7.21
N SER A 113 -5.82 -2.98 -7.14
CA SER A 113 -6.57 -2.00 -7.92
C SER A 113 -6.12 -1.90 -9.38
N TYR A 114 -4.81 -1.96 -9.63
CA TYR A 114 -4.25 -1.64 -10.95
C TYR A 114 -3.78 -2.83 -11.77
N MET A 115 -3.55 -3.99 -11.15
CA MET A 115 -3.07 -5.16 -11.87
C MET A 115 -4.20 -6.11 -12.27
N SER A 116 -4.11 -6.68 -13.46
CA SER A 116 -4.95 -7.80 -13.87
C SER A 116 -4.67 -9.05 -13.01
N ARG A 117 -5.60 -9.99 -12.98
CA ARG A 117 -5.44 -11.25 -12.22
C ARG A 117 -4.15 -12.02 -12.56
N PRO A 118 -3.73 -12.19 -13.83
CA PRO A 118 -2.47 -12.84 -14.16
C PRO A 118 -1.25 -12.12 -13.62
N GLU A 119 -1.23 -10.77 -13.71
CA GLU A 119 -0.13 -9.93 -13.21
C GLU A 119 0.00 -10.03 -11.69
N ARG A 120 -1.11 -9.89 -10.95
CA ARG A 120 -1.13 -10.09 -9.49
C ARG A 120 -0.54 -11.45 -9.12
N THR A 121 -1.01 -12.51 -9.79
CA THR A 121 -0.52 -13.87 -9.54
C THR A 121 0.98 -13.99 -9.78
N LYS A 122 1.49 -13.36 -10.83
CA LYS A 122 2.93 -13.35 -11.15
C LYS A 122 3.74 -12.65 -10.06
N VAL A 123 3.32 -11.46 -9.66
CA VAL A 123 4.00 -10.67 -8.60
C VAL A 123 4.00 -11.43 -7.28
N LEU A 124 2.85 -11.94 -6.85
CA LEU A 124 2.75 -12.68 -5.58
C LEU A 124 3.58 -13.97 -5.57
N LYS A 125 3.67 -14.67 -6.71
CA LYS A 125 4.58 -15.82 -6.85
C LYS A 125 6.05 -15.40 -6.82
N GLN A 126 6.41 -14.24 -7.35
CA GLN A 126 7.76 -13.72 -7.25
C GLN A 126 8.12 -13.37 -5.80
N ILE A 127 7.23 -12.68 -5.08
CA ILE A 127 7.40 -12.39 -3.65
C ILE A 127 7.62 -13.69 -2.87
N HIS A 128 6.72 -14.66 -3.01
CA HIS A 128 6.84 -15.96 -2.34
C HIS A 128 8.18 -16.67 -2.66
N ARG A 129 8.59 -16.67 -3.93
CA ARG A 129 9.83 -17.30 -4.37
C ARG A 129 11.07 -16.62 -3.78
N ASN A 130 11.05 -15.31 -3.56
CA ASN A 130 12.17 -14.55 -3.02
C ASN A 130 12.24 -14.55 -1.49
N LEU A 131 11.26 -15.13 -0.80
CA LEU A 131 11.35 -15.39 0.64
C LEU A 131 12.21 -16.60 0.95
N LYS A 132 12.97 -16.56 2.04
CA LYS A 132 13.60 -17.74 2.67
C LYS A 132 12.51 -18.71 3.16
N LYS A 133 12.89 -19.95 3.46
CA LYS A 133 11.96 -21.00 3.90
C LYS A 133 11.09 -20.56 5.08
N ASP A 134 11.68 -19.88 6.05
CA ASP A 134 10.97 -19.39 7.25
C ASP A 134 10.87 -17.86 7.24
N GLY A 135 11.05 -17.25 6.06
CA GLY A 135 10.96 -15.81 5.86
C GLY A 135 9.53 -15.30 6.02
N LYS A 136 9.41 -14.04 6.35
CA LYS A 136 8.13 -13.38 6.63
C LYS A 136 7.76 -12.41 5.52
N LEU A 137 6.51 -12.50 5.05
CA LEU A 137 5.87 -11.43 4.31
C LEU A 137 5.08 -10.58 5.30
N ILE A 138 5.47 -9.33 5.45
CA ILE A 138 4.80 -8.37 6.33
C ILE A 138 4.08 -7.35 5.45
N ILE A 139 2.76 -7.27 5.58
CA ILE A 139 1.92 -6.34 4.84
C ILE A 139 1.35 -5.33 5.83
N ARG A 140 1.65 -4.05 5.64
CA ARG A 140 1.06 -2.92 6.34
C ARG A 140 0.21 -2.14 5.34
N ASP A 141 -1.08 -2.39 5.37
CA ASP A 141 -2.03 -1.77 4.46
C ASP A 141 -3.42 -1.70 5.13
N TRP A 142 -4.38 -1.10 4.44
CA TRP A 142 -5.74 -1.00 4.93
C TRP A 142 -6.44 -2.35 4.81
N ALA A 143 -6.70 -2.99 5.93
CA ALA A 143 -7.30 -4.32 5.97
C ALA A 143 -8.44 -4.36 6.99
N ASN A 144 -9.51 -3.65 6.70
CA ASN A 144 -10.70 -3.73 7.54
C ASN A 144 -11.46 -5.03 7.28
N LYS A 145 -12.09 -5.58 8.31
CA LYS A 145 -12.96 -6.76 8.14
C LYS A 145 -14.11 -6.39 7.22
N ASN A 146 -14.43 -7.32 6.32
CA ASN A 146 -15.61 -7.20 5.48
C ASN A 146 -16.86 -7.33 6.36
N SER A 147 -17.43 -6.20 6.73
CA SER A 147 -18.58 -6.13 7.64
C SER A 147 -19.71 -5.36 6.97
N ASP A 148 -20.81 -6.06 6.72
CA ASP A 148 -22.06 -5.48 6.22
C ASP A 148 -22.95 -4.94 7.35
N ILE A 149 -22.38 -4.74 8.55
CA ILE A 149 -23.09 -4.13 9.68
C ILE A 149 -23.51 -2.71 9.28
N PRO A 150 -24.80 -2.36 9.49
CA PRO A 150 -25.26 -1.00 9.24
C PRO A 150 -24.45 0.02 10.04
N TYR A 151 -24.04 1.08 9.39
CA TYR A 151 -23.19 2.12 9.96
C TYR A 151 -23.70 3.51 9.58
N THR A 152 -23.63 4.45 10.51
CA THR A 152 -23.96 5.86 10.25
C THR A 152 -22.71 6.70 10.37
N LEU A 153 -22.33 7.34 9.27
CA LEU A 153 -21.19 8.26 9.22
C LEU A 153 -21.68 9.69 9.43
N HIS A 154 -21.16 10.34 10.49
CA HIS A 154 -21.43 11.74 10.77
C HIS A 154 -20.27 12.63 10.32
N VAL A 155 -20.54 13.66 9.54
CA VAL A 155 -19.53 14.63 9.09
C VAL A 155 -19.61 15.92 9.87
N LYS A 156 -18.45 16.53 10.15
CA LYS A 156 -18.32 17.68 11.05
C LYS A 156 -19.14 18.91 10.63
N ASN A 157 -19.19 19.19 9.33
CA ASN A 157 -19.81 20.41 8.82
C ASN A 157 -20.19 20.26 7.33
N GLU A 158 -20.95 21.22 6.80
CA GLU A 158 -21.44 21.20 5.43
C GLU A 158 -20.34 21.27 4.36
N LYS A 159 -19.20 21.92 4.64
CA LYS A 159 -18.07 21.93 3.70
C LYS A 159 -17.52 20.54 3.50
N VAL A 160 -17.31 19.81 4.59
CA VAL A 160 -16.86 18.40 4.55
C VAL A 160 -17.93 17.53 3.91
N SER A 161 -19.22 17.74 4.20
CA SER A 161 -20.30 16.99 3.57
C SER A 161 -20.28 17.13 2.04
N LYS A 162 -20.10 18.33 1.51
CA LYS A 162 -19.98 18.54 0.06
C LYS A 162 -18.76 17.85 -0.56
N GLU A 163 -17.68 17.74 0.18
CA GLU A 163 -16.50 16.98 -0.25
C GLU A 163 -16.78 15.47 -0.24
N VAL A 164 -17.40 14.98 0.82
CA VAL A 164 -17.86 13.57 0.93
C VAL A 164 -18.85 13.24 -0.20
N ASP A 165 -19.80 14.11 -0.53
CA ASP A 165 -20.73 13.90 -1.66
C ASP A 165 -19.99 13.67 -2.98
N ARG A 166 -18.90 14.39 -3.24
CA ARG A 166 -18.10 14.23 -4.46
C ARG A 166 -17.35 12.90 -4.45
N TRP A 167 -16.78 12.51 -3.31
CA TRP A 167 -16.14 11.21 -3.15
C TRP A 167 -17.15 10.07 -3.31
N VAL A 168 -18.31 10.12 -2.65
CA VAL A 168 -19.37 9.11 -2.78
C VAL A 168 -19.78 8.92 -4.23
N LYS A 169 -20.03 10.03 -4.94
CA LYS A 169 -20.36 9.97 -6.37
C LYS A 169 -19.27 9.25 -7.17
N LYS A 170 -18.01 9.66 -7.00
CA LYS A 170 -16.88 9.15 -7.78
C LYS A 170 -16.57 7.68 -7.47
N LEU A 171 -16.64 7.30 -6.20
CA LEU A 171 -16.43 5.91 -5.78
C LEU A 171 -17.55 4.98 -6.27
N LYS A 172 -18.79 5.45 -6.31
CA LYS A 172 -19.91 4.70 -6.92
C LYS A 172 -19.71 4.54 -8.44
N GLU A 173 -19.28 5.58 -9.15
CA GLU A 173 -18.96 5.50 -10.59
C GLU A 173 -17.89 4.45 -10.89
N ASN A 174 -16.91 4.27 -9.99
CA ASN A 174 -15.86 3.27 -10.11
C ASN A 174 -16.18 1.91 -9.44
N SER A 175 -17.40 1.73 -8.93
CA SER A 175 -17.87 0.48 -8.29
C SER A 175 -17.09 0.09 -7.01
N ILE A 176 -16.43 1.03 -6.36
CA ILE A 176 -15.70 0.82 -5.11
C ILE A 176 -16.67 0.74 -3.92
N ILE A 177 -17.68 1.61 -3.90
CA ILE A 177 -18.78 1.58 -2.92
C ILE A 177 -20.13 1.53 -3.63
N GLN A 178 -21.17 1.04 -2.94
CA GLN A 178 -22.53 0.94 -3.48
C GLN A 178 -23.60 1.44 -2.52
N ASN A 179 -23.46 1.15 -1.23
CA ASN A 179 -24.52 1.29 -0.21
C ASN A 179 -24.36 2.56 0.64
N VAL A 180 -23.70 3.60 0.15
CA VAL A 180 -23.61 4.88 0.86
C VAL A 180 -24.75 5.80 0.43
N GLU A 181 -25.64 6.13 1.35
CA GLU A 181 -26.78 7.00 1.10
C GLU A 181 -26.77 8.19 2.05
N LYS A 182 -26.99 9.38 1.51
CA LYS A 182 -27.10 10.58 2.31
C LYS A 182 -28.49 10.64 2.96
N PHE A 183 -28.52 10.63 4.29
CA PHE A 183 -29.76 10.69 5.06
C PHE A 183 -30.16 12.13 5.35
N ASP A 184 -29.20 12.97 5.76
CA ASP A 184 -29.39 14.40 5.92
C ASP A 184 -28.12 15.19 5.51
N ASN A 185 -28.04 16.49 5.85
CA ASN A 185 -26.90 17.34 5.45
C ASN A 185 -25.54 16.90 6.00
N LYS A 186 -25.51 16.04 7.03
CA LYS A 186 -24.28 15.62 7.73
C LYS A 186 -24.23 14.15 8.05
N GLU A 187 -25.22 13.39 7.64
CA GLU A 187 -25.33 11.98 7.95
C GLU A 187 -25.42 11.12 6.69
N TYR A 188 -24.65 10.04 6.68
CA TYR A 188 -24.66 9.04 5.62
C TYR A 188 -24.90 7.68 6.24
N GLN A 189 -25.89 6.97 5.71
CA GLN A 189 -26.13 5.56 6.04
C GLN A 189 -25.36 4.68 5.07
N THR A 190 -24.71 3.66 5.60
CA THR A 190 -23.86 2.77 4.84
C THR A 190 -23.59 1.47 5.60
N THR A 191 -22.67 0.65 5.12
CA THR A 191 -22.10 -0.45 5.89
C THR A 191 -20.77 -0.01 6.53
N GLU A 192 -20.35 -0.71 7.57
CA GLU A 192 -19.06 -0.45 8.22
C GLU A 192 -17.91 -0.51 7.22
N LYS A 193 -17.88 -1.52 6.35
CA LYS A 193 -16.88 -1.66 5.29
C LYS A 193 -16.81 -0.41 4.43
N GLU A 194 -17.91 0.05 3.89
CA GLU A 194 -17.94 1.17 2.96
C GLU A 194 -17.72 2.52 3.67
N ALA A 195 -18.07 2.63 4.96
CA ALA A 195 -17.73 3.80 5.74
C ALA A 195 -16.21 3.97 5.88
N TYR A 196 -15.49 2.89 6.18
CA TYR A 196 -14.03 2.92 6.24
C TYR A 196 -13.41 3.20 4.87
N GLU A 197 -13.90 2.53 3.82
CA GLU A 197 -13.45 2.78 2.44
C GLU A 197 -13.57 4.27 2.10
N LEU A 198 -14.73 4.87 2.35
CA LEU A 198 -14.97 6.29 2.10
C LEU A 198 -14.03 7.20 2.93
N VAL A 199 -13.82 6.88 4.21
CA VAL A 199 -12.93 7.67 5.09
C VAL A 199 -11.49 7.63 4.58
N PHE A 200 -11.00 6.49 4.12
CA PHE A 200 -9.64 6.36 3.58
C PHE A 200 -9.44 7.22 2.34
N HIS A 201 -10.44 7.32 1.48
CA HIS A 201 -10.38 8.18 0.29
C HIS A 201 -10.45 9.67 0.61
N VAL A 202 -11.37 10.08 1.48
CA VAL A 202 -11.60 11.50 1.80
C VAL A 202 -10.36 12.19 2.36
N VAL A 203 -9.49 11.48 3.08
CA VAL A 203 -8.25 12.06 3.64
C VAL A 203 -7.27 12.55 2.57
N TRP A 204 -7.35 12.06 1.33
CA TRP A 204 -6.50 12.50 0.23
C TRP A 204 -6.91 13.86 -0.36
N GLY A 205 -8.15 14.30 -0.08
CA GLY A 205 -8.69 15.56 -0.58
C GLY A 205 -9.06 15.52 -2.07
N LEU A 206 -9.83 16.52 -2.51
CA LEU A 206 -10.41 16.54 -3.85
C LEU A 206 -9.39 16.63 -5.00
N GLN A 207 -8.18 17.13 -4.74
CA GLN A 207 -7.10 17.17 -5.73
C GLN A 207 -6.64 15.77 -6.19
N SER A 208 -6.87 14.75 -5.36
CA SER A 208 -6.54 13.36 -5.67
C SER A 208 -7.72 12.52 -6.15
N LEU A 209 -8.92 13.13 -6.26
CA LEU A 209 -10.18 12.43 -6.52
C LEU A 209 -10.13 11.49 -7.74
N GLU A 210 -9.59 11.95 -8.87
CA GLU A 210 -9.58 11.18 -10.11
C GLU A 210 -8.61 9.98 -10.06
N ARG A 211 -7.58 10.07 -9.29
CA ARG A 211 -6.59 8.99 -9.12
C ARG A 211 -7.07 8.01 -8.05
N GLU A 212 -7.21 8.50 -6.84
CA GLU A 212 -7.48 7.67 -5.66
C GLU A 212 -8.82 6.95 -5.73
N SER A 213 -9.84 7.54 -6.39
CA SER A 213 -11.17 6.92 -6.52
C SER A 213 -11.20 5.61 -7.33
N LYS A 214 -10.08 5.20 -7.91
CA LYS A 214 -9.93 3.93 -8.62
C LYS A 214 -9.29 2.84 -7.76
N GLU A 215 -8.86 3.19 -6.57
CA GLU A 215 -8.17 2.29 -5.65
C GLU A 215 -9.16 1.63 -4.69
N GLU A 216 -9.03 0.34 -4.51
CA GLU A 216 -9.70 -0.42 -3.47
C GLU A 216 -8.80 -0.51 -2.25
N TYR A 217 -9.08 0.23 -1.18
CA TYR A 217 -8.26 0.24 0.02
C TYR A 217 -8.50 -0.94 0.94
N ASN A 218 -9.69 -1.52 0.95
CA ASN A 218 -9.98 -2.66 1.83
C ASN A 218 -9.47 -3.97 1.22
N ILE A 219 -8.28 -4.38 1.60
CA ILE A 219 -7.62 -5.58 1.06
C ILE A 219 -7.96 -6.89 1.80
N HIS A 220 -8.75 -6.86 2.87
CA HIS A 220 -8.99 -8.02 3.74
C HIS A 220 -9.40 -9.29 2.98
N ASP A 221 -10.38 -9.18 2.10
CA ASP A 221 -10.90 -10.34 1.33
C ASP A 221 -9.89 -10.88 0.31
N TYR A 222 -8.98 -10.02 -0.15
CA TYR A 222 -7.96 -10.39 -1.12
C TYR A 222 -6.78 -11.14 -0.48
N LEU A 223 -6.46 -10.87 0.80
CA LEU A 223 -5.38 -11.56 1.51
C LEU A 223 -5.63 -13.08 1.53
N GLU A 224 -6.83 -13.53 1.90
CA GLU A 224 -7.16 -14.95 1.91
C GLU A 224 -7.18 -15.55 0.51
N LYS A 225 -7.85 -14.89 -0.43
CA LYS A 225 -8.08 -15.35 -1.79
C LYS A 225 -6.79 -15.42 -2.63
N TRP A 226 -5.87 -14.48 -2.44
CA TRP A 226 -4.73 -14.30 -3.33
C TRP A 226 -3.39 -14.70 -2.73
N LEU A 227 -3.24 -14.65 -1.40
CA LEU A 227 -2.01 -14.97 -0.69
C LEU A 227 -2.11 -16.27 0.11
N LEU A 228 -3.01 -16.32 1.08
CA LEU A 228 -3.02 -17.40 2.07
C LEU A 228 -3.27 -18.76 1.41
N LYS A 229 -4.38 -18.91 0.70
CA LYS A 229 -4.74 -20.19 0.04
C LYS A 229 -3.82 -20.55 -1.13
N PRO A 230 -3.60 -19.68 -2.14
CA PRO A 230 -2.85 -20.07 -3.35
C PRO A 230 -1.35 -20.30 -3.12
N LEU A 231 -0.74 -19.62 -2.15
CA LEU A 231 0.69 -19.64 -1.89
C LEU A 231 1.05 -20.33 -0.57
N ASN A 232 0.06 -20.90 0.11
CA ASN A 232 0.26 -21.63 1.37
C ASN A 232 0.95 -20.80 2.47
N PHE A 233 0.65 -19.50 2.53
CA PHE A 233 1.07 -18.65 3.64
C PHE A 233 0.30 -19.02 4.91
N LYS A 234 0.98 -18.97 6.05
CA LYS A 234 0.36 -19.08 7.38
C LYS A 234 0.38 -17.72 8.03
N VAL A 235 -0.75 -17.34 8.64
CA VAL A 235 -0.80 -16.13 9.47
C VAL A 235 -0.12 -16.46 10.79
N SER A 236 0.89 -15.65 11.16
CA SER A 236 1.43 -15.67 12.52
C SER A 236 0.68 -14.63 13.34
N SER A 237 0.14 -15.05 14.47
CA SER A 237 -0.41 -14.18 15.50
C SER A 237 0.70 -13.57 16.33
#